data_1fe6e68340d5c058bbd2d7f79809548a
#
_entry.id   1fe6e68340d5c058bbd2d7f79809548a
#
_cell.length_a   1.000
_cell.length_b   1.000
_cell.length_c   1.000
_cell.angle_alpha   90.00
_cell.angle_beta   90.00
_cell.angle_gamma   90.00
#
_symmetry.space_group_name_H-M   'P 1'
#
loop_
_entity.id
_entity.type
_entity.pdbx_description
1 polymer ?
#
loop_
_entity_poly.entity_id
_entity_poly.type
_entity_poly.pdbx_seq_one_letter_code
_entity_poly.pdbx_strand_id
1 'polypeptide(L)'
;TQEQEFLKRDTFFGNEKTPLGYVMGVMNMILHGIDSPNVFKQNTLTQNIRDIQEKERHDVILANPPFGGKEKSQVQQNFPVQSGATEILFMQHFMKMLRLDGRASVLVPEGVLFQGENAFKQVKQELLENFNVHTILSLPAGVFLPYSGVKTNIIYFDRKGATSDIWYYELILPYKLTKNKTIKFEHFKEFLDLKDKRTETDNSWIVKVEDIKDYDISAKNPNAEQEEELLPPKEILQAIRTNDKELGELINEIESLLNE
;
A
#
# COMPACT_ATOMS: atom_id res chain seq x y z
N THR A 1 15.27 8.46 -32.64
CA THR A 1 16.34 7.45 -32.49
C THR A 1 15.72 6.08 -32.29
N GLN A 2 16.49 5.00 -32.49
CA GLN A 2 16.01 3.61 -32.22
C GLN A 2 15.54 3.42 -30.76
N GLU A 3 16.21 4.06 -29.82
CA GLU A 3 15.83 4.06 -28.39
C GLU A 3 14.47 4.73 -28.15
N GLN A 4 14.18 5.82 -28.84
CA GLN A 4 12.86 6.49 -28.72
C GLN A 4 11.74 5.64 -29.32
N GLU A 5 11.98 4.95 -30.42
CA GLU A 5 11.02 4.02 -31.02
C GLU A 5 10.79 2.82 -30.10
N PHE A 6 11.85 2.25 -29.53
CA PHE A 6 11.74 1.17 -28.53
C PHE A 6 10.95 1.62 -27.29
N LEU A 7 11.27 2.81 -26.76
CA LEU A 7 10.57 3.38 -25.61
C LEU A 7 9.07 3.49 -25.86
N LYS A 8 8.68 3.96 -27.04
CA LYS A 8 7.27 4.17 -27.39
C LYS A 8 6.51 2.88 -27.66
N ARG A 9 7.16 1.89 -28.29
CA ARG A 9 6.49 0.71 -28.81
C ARG A 9 6.58 -0.50 -27.87
N ASP A 10 7.71 -0.70 -27.20
CA ASP A 10 8.04 -1.96 -26.55
C ASP A 10 8.32 -1.84 -25.05
N THR A 11 8.08 -0.64 -24.43
CA THR A 11 8.41 -0.42 -23.02
C THR A 11 7.21 -0.47 -22.09
N PHE A 12 6.06 0.09 -22.51
CA PHE A 12 4.89 0.24 -21.64
C PHE A 12 3.79 -0.73 -22.01
N PHE A 13 3.33 -1.52 -21.03
CA PHE A 13 2.25 -2.48 -21.17
C PHE A 13 1.24 -2.30 -20.05
N GLY A 14 -0.03 -2.50 -20.33
CA GLY A 14 -1.07 -2.41 -19.32
C GLY A 14 -2.34 -3.17 -19.69
N ASN A 15 -3.08 -3.56 -18.65
CA ASN A 15 -4.40 -4.15 -18.79
C ASN A 15 -5.41 -3.30 -18.04
N GLU A 16 -6.56 -3.04 -18.66
CA GLU A 16 -7.67 -2.34 -18.03
C GLU A 16 -8.99 -3.09 -18.29
N LYS A 17 -9.72 -3.36 -17.21
CA LYS A 17 -10.96 -4.14 -17.25
C LYS A 17 -12.15 -3.30 -17.73
N THR A 18 -12.22 -2.03 -17.34
CA THR A 18 -13.36 -1.16 -17.60
C THR A 18 -13.25 -0.45 -18.94
N PRO A 19 -14.36 -0.33 -19.72
CA PRO A 19 -14.32 0.34 -21.01
C PRO A 19 -13.86 1.80 -20.93
N LEU A 20 -14.35 2.53 -19.94
CA LEU A 20 -14.00 3.95 -19.76
C LEU A 20 -12.53 4.12 -19.37
N GLY A 21 -12.05 3.35 -18.39
CA GLY A 21 -10.65 3.36 -17.97
C GLY A 21 -9.71 3.00 -19.12
N TYR A 22 -10.06 2.00 -19.93
CA TYR A 22 -9.32 1.64 -21.13
C TYR A 22 -9.19 2.81 -22.13
N VAL A 23 -10.31 3.44 -22.48
CA VAL A 23 -10.32 4.59 -23.41
C VAL A 23 -9.48 5.74 -22.85
N MET A 24 -9.65 6.08 -21.57
CA MET A 24 -8.86 7.13 -20.90
C MET A 24 -7.37 6.80 -20.88
N GLY A 25 -6.99 5.56 -20.57
CA GLY A 25 -5.61 5.10 -20.55
C GLY A 25 -4.95 5.20 -21.93
N VAL A 26 -5.61 4.68 -22.98
CA VAL A 26 -5.13 4.76 -24.36
C VAL A 26 -4.98 6.21 -24.80
N MET A 27 -5.99 7.05 -24.57
CA MET A 27 -5.93 8.48 -24.91
C MET A 27 -4.79 9.20 -24.21
N ASN A 28 -4.58 8.92 -22.92
CA ASN A 28 -3.48 9.50 -22.16
C ASN A 28 -2.11 9.12 -22.77
N MET A 29 -1.92 7.87 -23.14
CA MET A 29 -0.68 7.41 -23.78
C MET A 29 -0.45 8.10 -25.14
N ILE A 30 -1.49 8.23 -25.96
CA ILE A 30 -1.43 8.93 -27.25
C ILE A 30 -1.05 10.41 -27.06
N LEU A 31 -1.67 11.10 -26.09
CA LEU A 31 -1.36 12.48 -25.78
C LEU A 31 0.10 12.69 -25.31
N HIS A 32 0.73 11.65 -24.79
CA HIS A 32 2.14 11.63 -24.42
C HIS A 32 3.07 11.11 -25.53
N GLY A 33 2.56 11.01 -26.76
CA GLY A 33 3.36 10.68 -27.96
C GLY A 33 3.61 9.18 -28.15
N ILE A 34 2.77 8.32 -27.55
CA ILE A 34 2.78 6.86 -27.80
C ILE A 34 1.58 6.52 -28.70
N ASP A 35 1.80 6.50 -30.00
CA ASP A 35 0.71 6.39 -31.00
C ASP A 35 0.02 5.02 -30.99
N SER A 36 0.73 3.98 -30.58
CA SER A 36 0.21 2.60 -30.52
C SER A 36 0.51 1.98 -29.15
N PRO A 37 -0.22 2.36 -28.08
CA PRO A 37 0.04 1.89 -26.74
C PRO A 37 -0.34 0.41 -26.56
N ASN A 38 0.50 -0.36 -25.90
CA ASN A 38 0.21 -1.76 -25.52
C ASN A 38 -0.69 -1.81 -24.29
N VAL A 39 -1.85 -1.21 -24.38
CA VAL A 39 -2.91 -1.28 -23.36
C VAL A 39 -4.03 -2.17 -23.90
N PHE A 40 -4.38 -3.20 -23.14
CA PHE A 40 -5.37 -4.20 -23.55
C PHE A 40 -6.60 -4.12 -22.66
N LYS A 41 -7.79 -4.20 -23.31
CA LYS A 41 -9.06 -4.23 -22.59
C LYS A 41 -9.34 -5.66 -22.11
N GLN A 42 -8.86 -5.99 -20.94
CA GLN A 42 -9.07 -7.31 -20.33
C GLN A 42 -8.99 -7.26 -18.81
N ASN A 43 -9.65 -8.22 -18.14
CA ASN A 43 -9.43 -8.42 -16.71
C ASN A 43 -8.13 -9.19 -16.50
N THR A 44 -7.14 -8.57 -15.89
CA THR A 44 -5.82 -9.14 -15.57
C THR A 44 -5.91 -10.50 -14.88
N LEU A 45 -6.89 -10.69 -13.99
CA LEU A 45 -7.01 -11.90 -13.18
C LEU A 45 -7.67 -13.09 -13.90
N THR A 46 -8.14 -12.91 -15.15
CA THR A 46 -8.74 -14.02 -15.92
C THR A 46 -7.73 -14.93 -16.58
N GLN A 47 -6.48 -14.50 -16.74
CA GLN A 47 -5.41 -15.35 -17.23
C GLN A 47 -4.94 -16.32 -16.15
N ASN A 48 -4.79 -17.61 -16.50
CA ASN A 48 -4.18 -18.56 -15.59
C ASN A 48 -2.68 -18.23 -15.44
N ILE A 49 -2.27 -17.90 -14.22
CA ILE A 49 -0.87 -17.47 -14.00
C ILE A 49 0.16 -18.56 -14.28
N ARG A 50 -0.25 -19.85 -14.28
CA ARG A 50 0.65 -20.95 -14.63
C ARG A 50 1.07 -20.94 -16.09
N ASP A 51 0.23 -20.36 -16.98
CA ASP A 51 0.46 -20.31 -18.43
C ASP A 51 1.35 -19.12 -18.85
N ILE A 52 1.61 -18.15 -17.92
CA ILE A 52 2.45 -16.99 -18.18
C ILE A 52 3.89 -17.43 -18.47
N GLN A 53 4.34 -17.12 -19.69
CA GLN A 53 5.68 -17.44 -20.19
C GLN A 53 6.69 -16.34 -19.85
N GLU A 54 7.99 -16.66 -19.88
CA GLU A 54 9.07 -15.70 -19.59
C GLU A 54 9.03 -14.45 -20.47
N LYS A 55 8.69 -14.61 -21.76
CA LYS A 55 8.58 -13.49 -22.71
C LYS A 55 7.47 -12.48 -22.37
N GLU A 56 6.47 -12.90 -21.58
CA GLU A 56 5.34 -12.06 -21.16
C GLU A 56 5.63 -11.28 -19.88
N ARG A 57 6.76 -11.59 -19.22
CA ARG A 57 7.14 -10.95 -17.96
C ARG A 57 7.82 -9.61 -18.18
N HIS A 58 7.81 -8.80 -17.15
CA HIS A 58 8.31 -7.43 -17.16
C HIS A 58 9.50 -7.25 -16.22
N ASP A 59 10.39 -6.33 -16.58
CA ASP A 59 11.55 -5.95 -15.75
C ASP A 59 11.13 -5.02 -14.60
N VAL A 60 10.07 -4.23 -14.80
CA VAL A 60 9.55 -3.29 -13.81
C VAL A 60 8.03 -3.38 -13.74
N ILE A 61 7.50 -3.50 -12.53
CA ILE A 61 6.05 -3.47 -12.26
C ILE A 61 5.76 -2.28 -11.33
N LEU A 62 4.88 -1.39 -11.78
CA LEU A 62 4.30 -0.32 -10.98
C LEU A 62 2.78 -0.53 -10.93
N ALA A 63 2.24 -0.80 -9.75
CA ALA A 63 0.85 -1.18 -9.64
C ALA A 63 0.12 -0.50 -8.48
N ASN A 64 -1.08 -0.03 -8.79
CA ASN A 64 -2.10 0.39 -7.82
C ASN A 64 -3.37 -0.43 -8.09
N PRO A 65 -3.44 -1.70 -7.62
CA PRO A 65 -4.60 -2.55 -7.84
C PRO A 65 -5.82 -2.03 -7.08
N PRO A 66 -7.04 -2.43 -7.47
CA PRO A 66 -8.25 -2.04 -6.76
C PRO A 66 -8.26 -2.60 -5.33
N PHE A 67 -8.78 -1.81 -4.37
CA PHE A 67 -8.87 -2.18 -2.96
C PHE A 67 -10.22 -2.81 -2.64
N GLY A 68 -10.21 -3.91 -1.88
CA GLY A 68 -11.43 -4.52 -1.31
C GLY A 68 -12.35 -5.21 -2.30
N GLY A 69 -11.87 -5.57 -3.47
CA GLY A 69 -12.65 -6.31 -4.45
C GLY A 69 -12.82 -7.78 -4.09
N LYS A 70 -13.86 -8.42 -4.64
CA LYS A 70 -14.05 -9.87 -4.57
C LYS A 70 -14.15 -10.44 -5.97
N GLU A 71 -13.36 -11.47 -6.26
CA GLU A 71 -13.42 -12.20 -7.51
C GLU A 71 -14.23 -13.50 -7.39
N LYS A 72 -14.88 -13.87 -8.51
CA LYS A 72 -15.68 -15.10 -8.60
C LYS A 72 -14.77 -16.33 -8.47
N SER A 73 -15.30 -17.43 -7.96
CA SER A 73 -14.59 -18.70 -7.78
C SER A 73 -13.89 -19.19 -9.08
N GLN A 74 -14.50 -18.95 -10.23
CA GLN A 74 -13.91 -19.32 -11.52
C GLN A 74 -12.59 -18.58 -11.79
N VAL A 75 -12.47 -17.31 -11.40
CA VAL A 75 -11.23 -16.50 -11.53
C VAL A 75 -10.19 -16.97 -10.50
N GLN A 76 -10.62 -17.28 -9.28
CA GLN A 76 -9.73 -17.75 -8.21
C GLN A 76 -8.98 -19.04 -8.59
N GLN A 77 -9.56 -19.91 -9.42
CA GLN A 77 -8.93 -21.15 -9.90
C GLN A 77 -7.71 -20.92 -10.77
N ASN A 78 -7.52 -19.72 -11.31
CA ASN A 78 -6.33 -19.34 -12.09
C ASN A 78 -5.08 -19.15 -11.22
N PHE A 79 -5.21 -19.21 -9.89
CA PHE A 79 -4.14 -18.91 -8.94
C PHE A 79 -3.82 -20.11 -8.04
N PRO A 80 -2.54 -20.33 -7.68
CA PRO A 80 -2.12 -21.37 -6.74
C PRO A 80 -2.81 -21.24 -5.38
N VAL A 81 -2.86 -20.01 -4.82
CA VAL A 81 -3.57 -19.71 -3.60
C VAL A 81 -4.90 -19.06 -3.95
N GLN A 82 -5.98 -19.82 -3.79
CA GLN A 82 -7.33 -19.32 -4.07
C GLN A 82 -7.80 -18.39 -2.96
N SER A 83 -8.31 -17.25 -3.34
CA SER A 83 -8.87 -16.25 -2.42
C SER A 83 -9.95 -15.43 -3.12
N GLY A 84 -10.96 -15.02 -2.38
CA GLY A 84 -11.91 -14.01 -2.84
C GLY A 84 -11.33 -12.61 -2.86
N ALA A 85 -10.30 -12.33 -2.07
CA ALA A 85 -9.66 -11.02 -1.98
C ALA A 85 -8.82 -10.73 -3.23
N THR A 86 -9.16 -9.66 -3.96
CA THR A 86 -8.47 -9.28 -5.20
C THR A 86 -7.01 -8.93 -4.96
N GLU A 87 -6.68 -8.35 -3.82
CA GLU A 87 -5.31 -7.96 -3.42
C GLU A 87 -4.36 -9.16 -3.45
N ILE A 88 -4.81 -10.29 -2.94
CA ILE A 88 -4.02 -11.52 -2.87
C ILE A 88 -3.84 -12.15 -4.26
N LEU A 89 -4.84 -12.07 -5.11
CA LEU A 89 -4.73 -12.53 -6.49
C LEU A 89 -3.80 -11.64 -7.31
N PHE A 90 -3.89 -10.32 -7.16
CA PHE A 90 -2.98 -9.38 -7.80
C PHE A 90 -1.53 -9.56 -7.33
N MET A 91 -1.30 -9.77 -6.04
CA MET A 91 0.05 -10.01 -5.54
C MET A 91 0.69 -11.25 -6.17
N GLN A 92 -0.03 -12.37 -6.26
CA GLN A 92 0.44 -13.56 -6.97
C GLN A 92 0.69 -13.28 -8.46
N HIS A 93 -0.19 -12.51 -9.11
CA HIS A 93 -0.01 -12.11 -10.50
C HIS A 93 1.28 -11.31 -10.69
N PHE A 94 1.55 -10.30 -9.85
CA PHE A 94 2.75 -9.48 -9.95
C PHE A 94 4.03 -10.28 -9.71
N MET A 95 4.05 -11.15 -8.71
CA MET A 95 5.18 -12.07 -8.48
C MET A 95 5.47 -12.94 -9.71
N LYS A 96 4.42 -13.45 -10.37
CA LYS A 96 4.58 -14.26 -11.57
C LYS A 96 5.02 -13.47 -12.80
N MET A 97 4.52 -12.23 -12.95
CA MET A 97 4.84 -11.35 -14.07
C MET A 97 6.22 -10.70 -13.97
N LEU A 98 6.88 -10.78 -12.83
CA LEU A 98 8.20 -10.20 -12.64
C LEU A 98 9.29 -11.11 -13.22
N ARG A 99 10.17 -10.57 -14.07
CA ARG A 99 11.36 -11.25 -14.57
C ARG A 99 12.37 -11.50 -13.45
N LEU A 100 13.30 -12.39 -13.68
CA LEU A 100 14.50 -12.53 -12.86
C LEU A 100 15.23 -11.18 -12.83
N ASP A 101 15.74 -10.77 -11.68
CA ASP A 101 16.33 -9.44 -11.41
C ASP A 101 15.38 -8.24 -11.61
N GLY A 102 14.12 -8.48 -11.96
CA GLY A 102 13.10 -7.46 -12.05
C GLY A 102 12.71 -6.89 -10.68
N ARG A 103 12.08 -5.71 -10.69
CA ARG A 103 11.65 -4.99 -9.48
C ARG A 103 10.20 -4.55 -9.56
N ALA A 104 9.53 -4.52 -8.42
CA ALA A 104 8.13 -4.11 -8.33
C ALA A 104 7.91 -3.08 -7.22
N SER A 105 6.95 -2.20 -7.45
CA SER A 105 6.39 -1.29 -6.47
C SER A 105 4.87 -1.42 -6.52
N VAL A 106 4.29 -1.93 -5.44
CA VAL A 106 2.87 -2.27 -5.38
C VAL A 106 2.21 -1.57 -4.21
N LEU A 107 1.19 -0.79 -4.50
CA LEU A 107 0.37 -0.15 -3.47
C LEU A 107 -0.67 -1.15 -2.96
N VAL A 108 -0.75 -1.28 -1.64
CA VAL A 108 -1.68 -2.21 -0.97
C VAL A 108 -2.38 -1.54 0.22
N PRO A 109 -3.63 -1.92 0.54
CA PRO A 109 -4.25 -1.55 1.81
C PRO A 109 -3.43 -2.11 2.99
N GLU A 110 -3.42 -1.40 4.10
CA GLU A 110 -2.70 -1.82 5.31
C GLU A 110 -3.08 -3.24 5.77
N GLY A 111 -4.35 -3.64 5.58
CA GLY A 111 -4.84 -4.97 5.88
C GLY A 111 -4.03 -6.11 5.25
N VAL A 112 -3.48 -5.91 4.05
CA VAL A 112 -2.65 -6.93 3.38
C VAL A 112 -1.42 -7.28 4.21
N LEU A 113 -0.85 -6.33 4.95
CA LEU A 113 0.36 -6.54 5.75
C LEU A 113 0.11 -7.42 6.97
N PHE A 114 -0.98 -7.18 7.73
CA PHE A 114 -1.24 -7.85 9.01
C PHE A 114 -2.26 -9.00 8.95
N GLN A 115 -3.09 -9.09 7.90
CA GLN A 115 -4.12 -10.15 7.86
C GLN A 115 -3.52 -11.54 8.00
N GLY A 116 -4.05 -12.31 8.97
CA GLY A 116 -3.59 -13.64 9.35
C GLY A 116 -4.39 -14.80 8.73
N GLU A 117 -5.32 -14.53 7.80
CA GLU A 117 -6.02 -15.58 7.06
C GLU A 117 -5.04 -16.41 6.24
N ASN A 118 -5.33 -17.71 6.10
CA ASN A 118 -4.41 -18.67 5.49
C ASN A 118 -3.92 -18.25 4.08
N ALA A 119 -4.82 -17.72 3.24
CA ALA A 119 -4.44 -17.26 1.90
C ALA A 119 -3.45 -16.08 1.95
N PHE A 120 -3.66 -15.14 2.86
CA PHE A 120 -2.74 -14.01 3.06
C PHE A 120 -1.37 -14.47 3.57
N LYS A 121 -1.36 -15.40 4.55
CA LYS A 121 -0.11 -15.98 5.07
C LYS A 121 0.68 -16.69 3.97
N GLN A 122 0.04 -17.55 3.19
CA GLN A 122 0.71 -18.30 2.12
C GLN A 122 1.33 -17.38 1.06
N VAL A 123 0.61 -16.33 0.65
CA VAL A 123 1.13 -15.39 -0.37
C VAL A 123 2.25 -14.52 0.21
N LYS A 124 2.17 -14.08 1.47
CA LYS A 124 3.25 -13.37 2.14
C LYS A 124 4.46 -14.26 2.37
N GLN A 125 4.26 -15.53 2.69
CA GLN A 125 5.32 -16.52 2.78
C GLN A 125 6.06 -16.65 1.44
N GLU A 126 5.33 -16.88 0.35
CA GLU A 126 5.94 -16.96 -0.99
C GLU A 126 6.71 -15.67 -1.35
N LEU A 127 6.13 -14.52 -1.00
CA LEU A 127 6.76 -13.21 -1.25
C LEU A 127 8.09 -13.07 -0.49
N LEU A 128 8.14 -13.44 0.80
CA LEU A 128 9.35 -13.30 1.62
C LEU A 128 10.41 -14.38 1.31
N GLU A 129 10.00 -15.59 0.97
CA GLU A 129 10.92 -16.70 0.70
C GLU A 129 11.52 -16.69 -0.70
N ASN A 130 10.80 -16.16 -1.71
CA ASN A 130 11.21 -16.22 -3.12
C ASN A 130 11.52 -14.86 -3.73
N PHE A 131 11.20 -13.77 -3.04
CA PHE A 131 11.47 -12.39 -3.46
C PHE A 131 12.11 -11.61 -2.31
N ASN A 132 12.88 -10.60 -2.67
CA ASN A 132 13.49 -9.70 -1.71
C ASN A 132 12.58 -8.48 -1.50
N VAL A 133 11.76 -8.51 -0.46
CA VAL A 133 11.02 -7.33 0.01
C VAL A 133 11.98 -6.45 0.79
N HIS A 134 12.50 -5.43 0.15
CA HIS A 134 13.54 -4.60 0.74
C HIS A 134 13.02 -3.31 1.40
N THR A 135 11.82 -2.85 1.05
CA THR A 135 11.28 -1.58 1.57
C THR A 135 9.75 -1.63 1.65
N ILE A 136 9.21 -1.13 2.76
CA ILE A 136 7.78 -0.84 2.92
C ILE A 136 7.63 0.63 3.30
N LEU A 137 6.95 1.40 2.44
CA LEU A 137 6.61 2.80 2.68
C LEU A 137 5.17 2.91 3.13
N SER A 138 4.96 3.31 4.38
CA SER A 138 3.64 3.56 4.94
C SER A 138 3.18 4.99 4.59
N LEU A 139 2.01 5.10 3.96
CA LEU A 139 1.41 6.38 3.60
C LEU A 139 0.40 6.82 4.66
N PRO A 140 0.26 8.13 4.91
CA PRO A 140 -0.72 8.63 5.86
C PRO A 140 -2.15 8.31 5.43
N ALA A 141 -3.07 8.13 6.38
CA ALA A 141 -4.47 7.94 6.08
C ALA A 141 -5.03 9.13 5.28
N GLY A 142 -5.92 8.84 4.31
CA GLY A 142 -6.56 9.87 3.51
C GLY A 142 -5.83 10.29 2.23
N VAL A 143 -4.75 9.60 1.82
CA VAL A 143 -4.05 9.86 0.55
C VAL A 143 -5.00 9.75 -0.65
N PHE A 144 -6.01 8.89 -0.58
CA PHE A 144 -6.99 8.65 -1.65
C PHE A 144 -8.34 9.33 -1.42
N LEU A 145 -8.44 10.31 -0.54
CA LEU A 145 -9.68 11.10 -0.39
C LEU A 145 -10.03 11.85 -1.69
N PRO A 146 -11.31 11.93 -2.07
CA PRO A 146 -12.50 11.46 -1.35
C PRO A 146 -12.88 9.98 -1.61
N TYR A 147 -12.11 9.23 -2.37
CA TYR A 147 -12.47 7.88 -2.84
C TYR A 147 -12.30 6.80 -1.76
N SER A 148 -11.27 6.92 -0.94
CA SER A 148 -10.97 5.98 0.14
C SER A 148 -10.24 6.67 1.29
N GLY A 149 -10.64 6.34 2.53
CA GLY A 149 -9.93 6.75 3.76
C GLY A 149 -8.96 5.68 4.29
N VAL A 150 -8.83 4.55 3.60
CA VAL A 150 -8.01 3.42 4.04
C VAL A 150 -6.52 3.81 4.06
N LYS A 151 -5.82 3.47 5.13
CA LYS A 151 -4.36 3.60 5.21
C LYS A 151 -3.74 2.59 4.24
N THR A 152 -2.73 3.02 3.51
CA THR A 152 -2.11 2.24 2.44
C THR A 152 -0.60 2.23 2.60
N ASN A 153 0.01 1.21 2.03
CA ASN A 153 1.45 1.03 2.04
C ASN A 153 1.94 0.71 0.62
N ILE A 154 3.17 1.06 0.33
CA ILE A 154 3.83 0.65 -0.91
C ILE A 154 4.88 -0.40 -0.54
N ILE A 155 4.73 -1.59 -1.11
CA ILE A 155 5.69 -2.68 -0.97
C ILE A 155 6.63 -2.61 -2.16
N TYR A 156 7.94 -2.48 -1.89
CA TYR A 156 8.98 -2.57 -2.89
C TYR A 156 9.69 -3.92 -2.75
N PHE A 157 9.72 -4.67 -3.84
CA PHE A 157 10.41 -5.95 -3.87
C PHE A 157 11.09 -6.20 -5.21
N ASP A 158 12.08 -7.05 -5.24
CA ASP A 158 12.73 -7.53 -6.44
C ASP A 158 12.81 -9.06 -6.45
N ARG A 159 13.17 -9.63 -7.61
CA ARG A 159 13.31 -11.08 -7.78
C ARG A 159 14.78 -11.51 -7.76
N LYS A 160 15.50 -11.15 -6.70
CA LYS A 160 16.93 -11.46 -6.50
C LYS A 160 17.21 -12.48 -5.40
N GLY A 161 16.19 -13.04 -4.80
CA GLY A 161 16.31 -14.02 -3.74
C GLY A 161 15.35 -13.74 -2.59
N ALA A 162 15.50 -14.48 -1.50
CA ALA A 162 14.68 -14.32 -0.31
C ALA A 162 14.97 -13.00 0.42
N THR A 163 13.97 -12.53 1.15
CA THR A 163 14.07 -11.34 2.01
C THR A 163 14.94 -11.67 3.23
N SER A 164 15.92 -10.83 3.54
CA SER A 164 16.71 -10.91 4.77
C SER A 164 16.19 -9.97 5.85
N ASP A 165 15.88 -8.78 5.45
CA ASP A 165 15.41 -7.69 6.30
C ASP A 165 14.60 -6.70 5.48
N ILE A 166 13.69 -5.97 6.12
CA ILE A 166 12.81 -4.98 5.50
C ILE A 166 13.07 -3.62 6.14
N TRP A 167 13.34 -2.61 5.32
CA TRP A 167 13.39 -1.23 5.74
C TRP A 167 12.00 -0.61 5.64
N TYR A 168 11.50 -0.12 6.76
CA TYR A 168 10.23 0.59 6.86
C TYR A 168 10.47 2.08 6.88
N TYR A 169 9.59 2.80 6.22
CA TYR A 169 9.52 4.26 6.31
C TYR A 169 8.07 4.69 6.48
N GLU A 170 7.78 5.46 7.50
CA GLU A 170 6.47 6.04 7.75
C GLU A 170 6.44 7.50 7.30
N LEU A 171 5.65 7.81 6.27
CA LEU A 171 5.50 9.16 5.78
C LEU A 171 4.55 9.94 6.69
N ILE A 172 5.11 10.82 7.50
CA ILE A 172 4.36 11.69 8.41
C ILE A 172 4.20 13.07 7.76
N LEU A 173 2.99 13.60 7.80
CA LEU A 173 2.70 14.94 7.31
C LEU A 173 2.37 15.88 8.49
N PRO A 174 2.78 17.16 8.44
CA PRO A 174 2.48 18.13 9.49
C PRO A 174 1.00 18.58 9.52
N TYR A 175 0.15 17.90 8.73
CA TYR A 175 -1.27 18.20 8.59
C TYR A 175 -2.07 16.98 8.18
N LYS A 176 -3.35 16.98 8.51
CA LYS A 176 -4.29 15.95 8.04
C LYS A 176 -4.64 16.18 6.57
N LEU A 177 -4.63 15.11 5.77
CA LEU A 177 -5.04 15.14 4.38
C LEU A 177 -6.56 15.40 4.28
N THR A 178 -6.93 16.18 3.28
CA THR A 178 -8.32 16.48 2.95
C THR A 178 -8.49 16.50 1.42
N LYS A 179 -9.72 16.58 0.93
CA LYS A 179 -10.00 16.71 -0.50
C LYS A 179 -9.22 17.84 -1.19
N ASN A 180 -8.96 18.93 -0.46
CA ASN A 180 -8.31 20.13 -1.00
C ASN A 180 -6.83 20.26 -0.58
N LYS A 181 -6.39 19.47 0.41
CA LYS A 181 -5.02 19.47 0.93
C LYS A 181 -4.44 18.07 0.78
N THR A 182 -3.92 17.80 -0.42
CA THR A 182 -3.44 16.48 -0.85
C THR A 182 -1.95 16.33 -0.58
N ILE A 183 -1.48 15.08 -0.68
CA ILE A 183 -0.06 14.76 -0.69
C ILE A 183 0.61 15.34 -1.93
N LYS A 184 1.87 15.79 -1.81
CA LYS A 184 2.67 16.33 -2.92
C LYS A 184 3.99 15.59 -3.00
N PHE A 185 4.64 15.67 -4.16
CA PHE A 185 5.94 15.02 -4.39
C PHE A 185 7.02 15.47 -3.40
N GLU A 186 7.01 16.75 -3.02
CA GLU A 186 7.97 17.32 -2.06
C GLU A 186 7.98 16.62 -0.69
N HIS A 187 6.86 16.02 -0.27
CA HIS A 187 6.76 15.26 0.98
C HIS A 187 7.57 13.96 0.97
N PHE A 188 7.89 13.45 -0.20
CA PHE A 188 8.70 12.22 -0.34
C PHE A 188 10.21 12.49 -0.36
N LYS A 189 10.64 13.76 -0.25
CA LYS A 189 12.06 14.12 -0.39
C LYS A 189 12.95 13.37 0.60
N GLU A 190 12.59 13.36 1.88
CA GLU A 190 13.35 12.64 2.89
C GLU A 190 13.42 11.13 2.59
N PHE A 191 12.29 10.50 2.27
CA PHE A 191 12.27 9.11 1.84
C PHE A 191 13.22 8.84 0.66
N LEU A 192 13.19 9.71 -0.36
CA LEU A 192 14.04 9.56 -1.54
C LEU A 192 15.53 9.72 -1.22
N ASP A 193 15.87 10.60 -0.29
CA ASP A 193 17.26 10.84 0.14
C ASP A 193 17.81 9.66 0.99
N LEU A 194 16.93 8.97 1.74
CA LEU A 194 17.31 7.90 2.66
C LEU A 194 17.23 6.48 2.06
N LYS A 195 16.34 6.25 1.09
CA LYS A 195 15.98 4.91 0.61
C LYS A 195 17.15 4.07 0.08
N ASP A 196 18.12 4.69 -0.59
CA ASP A 196 19.23 3.95 -1.20
C ASP A 196 20.23 3.44 -0.14
N LYS A 197 20.36 4.15 0.97
CA LYS A 197 21.20 3.75 2.13
C LYS A 197 20.41 3.01 3.20
N ARG A 198 19.09 3.00 3.10
CA ARG A 198 18.18 2.41 4.10
C ARG A 198 18.49 2.92 5.51
N THR A 199 18.71 4.25 5.62
CA THR A 199 19.10 4.90 6.87
C THR A 199 17.95 4.86 7.86
N GLU A 200 18.24 4.53 9.12
CA GLU A 200 17.26 4.55 10.21
C GLU A 200 17.17 5.97 10.80
N THR A 201 15.94 6.39 11.08
CA THR A 201 15.58 7.69 11.69
C THR A 201 14.37 7.49 12.61
N ASP A 202 13.82 8.54 13.18
CA ASP A 202 12.57 8.46 13.96
C ASP A 202 11.40 7.92 13.13
N ASN A 203 11.43 8.12 11.81
CA ASN A 203 10.38 7.70 10.87
C ASN A 203 10.75 6.45 10.06
N SER A 204 11.93 5.88 10.27
CA SER A 204 12.39 4.72 9.51
C SER A 204 13.23 3.75 10.35
N TRP A 205 13.00 2.46 10.16
CA TRP A 205 13.63 1.37 10.93
C TRP A 205 13.79 0.12 10.09
N ILE A 206 14.62 -0.80 10.55
CA ILE A 206 14.85 -2.10 9.90
C ILE A 206 14.31 -3.22 10.78
N VAL A 207 13.61 -4.18 10.15
CA VAL A 207 13.16 -5.41 10.80
C VAL A 207 13.72 -6.60 10.04
N LYS A 208 14.36 -7.51 10.75
CA LYS A 208 14.86 -8.76 10.17
C LYS A 208 13.70 -9.73 9.95
N VAL A 209 13.78 -10.52 8.89
CA VAL A 209 12.74 -11.54 8.60
C VAL A 209 12.59 -12.55 9.72
N GLU A 210 13.67 -12.90 10.43
CA GLU A 210 13.65 -13.81 11.58
C GLU A 210 12.78 -13.32 12.75
N ASP A 211 12.55 -12.00 12.85
CA ASP A 211 11.72 -11.38 13.89
C ASP A 211 10.23 -11.29 13.45
N ILE A 212 9.95 -11.54 12.18
CA ILE A 212 8.59 -11.50 11.62
C ILE A 212 7.85 -12.78 11.99
N LYS A 213 6.82 -12.66 12.84
CA LYS A 213 5.99 -13.79 13.26
C LYS A 213 4.79 -13.94 12.33
N ASP A 214 4.43 -15.18 12.02
CA ASP A 214 3.22 -15.50 11.24
C ASP A 214 3.10 -14.76 9.88
N TYR A 215 4.23 -14.35 9.32
CA TYR A 215 4.28 -13.53 8.08
C TYR A 215 3.54 -12.20 8.21
N ASP A 216 3.42 -11.64 9.41
CA ASP A 216 2.90 -10.30 9.65
C ASP A 216 4.00 -9.27 9.35
N ILE A 217 3.87 -8.62 8.20
CA ILE A 217 4.82 -7.59 7.73
C ILE A 217 4.33 -6.16 8.04
N SER A 218 3.48 -5.99 9.06
CA SER A 218 2.96 -4.69 9.49
C SER A 218 3.75 -4.09 10.66
N ALA A 219 5.08 -4.17 10.63
CA ALA A 219 5.91 -3.70 11.74
C ALA A 219 5.58 -2.26 12.15
N LYS A 220 5.30 -2.07 13.44
CA LYS A 220 5.06 -0.76 14.02
C LYS A 220 6.37 0.02 14.14
N ASN A 221 6.30 1.34 14.02
CA ASN A 221 7.44 2.21 14.27
C ASN A 221 7.87 2.09 15.75
N PRO A 222 9.09 1.62 16.04
CA PRO A 222 9.57 1.50 17.41
C PRO A 222 9.81 2.85 18.11
N ASN A 223 9.97 3.91 17.31
CA ASN A 223 10.21 5.28 17.79
C ASN A 223 8.93 6.12 17.83
N ALA A 224 7.78 5.56 17.44
CA ALA A 224 6.52 6.26 17.57
C ALA A 224 6.28 6.63 19.05
N GLU A 225 5.84 7.86 19.28
CA GLU A 225 5.32 8.23 20.60
C GLU A 225 4.32 7.15 21.03
N GLN A 226 4.54 6.56 22.20
CA GLN A 226 3.60 5.57 22.73
C GLN A 226 2.23 6.25 22.79
N GLU A 227 1.29 5.79 21.97
CA GLU A 227 -0.10 6.17 22.18
C GLU A 227 -0.39 5.90 23.66
N GLU A 228 -0.78 6.93 24.39
CA GLU A 228 -1.20 6.78 25.79
C GLU A 228 -2.17 5.58 25.83
N GLU A 229 -1.85 4.58 26.63
CA GLU A 229 -2.73 3.43 26.80
C GLU A 229 -4.13 3.95 27.08
N LEU A 230 -5.06 3.69 26.18
CA LEU A 230 -6.44 4.10 26.37
C LEU A 230 -6.90 3.54 27.70
N LEU A 231 -7.23 4.42 28.63
CA LEU A 231 -7.77 4.04 29.93
C LEU A 231 -8.94 3.06 29.73
N PRO A 232 -9.10 2.06 30.59
CA PRO A 232 -10.24 1.17 30.52
C PRO A 232 -11.56 1.95 30.40
N PRO A 233 -12.56 1.50 29.64
CA PRO A 233 -13.80 2.26 29.43
C PRO A 233 -14.47 2.75 30.72
N LYS A 234 -14.28 2.02 31.80
CA LYS A 234 -14.79 2.35 33.12
C LYS A 234 -14.11 3.59 33.71
N GLU A 235 -12.80 3.71 33.52
CA GLU A 235 -12.01 4.86 33.98
C GLU A 235 -12.27 6.09 33.12
N ILE A 236 -12.43 5.91 31.80
CA ILE A 236 -12.83 6.98 30.88
C ILE A 236 -14.20 7.55 31.30
N LEU A 237 -15.19 6.68 31.59
CA LEU A 237 -16.50 7.11 32.07
C LEU A 237 -16.43 7.85 33.42
N GLN A 238 -15.53 7.45 34.29
CA GLN A 238 -15.32 8.10 35.55
C GLN A 238 -14.68 9.48 35.40
N ALA A 239 -13.68 9.60 34.51
CA ALA A 239 -13.06 10.87 34.17
C ALA A 239 -14.08 11.86 33.56
N ILE A 240 -14.91 11.39 32.61
CA ILE A 240 -15.99 12.18 32.01
C ILE A 240 -16.93 12.73 33.10
N ARG A 241 -17.39 11.90 34.04
CA ARG A 241 -18.28 12.32 35.13
C ARG A 241 -17.64 13.34 36.07
N THR A 242 -16.34 13.21 36.31
CA THR A 242 -15.59 14.19 37.14
C THR A 242 -15.50 15.51 36.41
N ASN A 243 -15.14 15.54 35.16
CA ASN A 243 -15.07 16.75 34.35
C ASN A 243 -16.46 17.45 34.21
N ASP A 244 -17.53 16.68 34.02
CA ASP A 244 -18.91 17.24 33.98
C ASP A 244 -19.28 17.93 35.28
N LYS A 245 -18.86 17.38 36.43
CA LYS A 245 -19.10 17.99 37.75
C LYS A 245 -18.31 19.29 37.91
N GLU A 246 -17.02 19.28 37.59
CA GLU A 246 -16.15 20.46 37.62
C GLU A 246 -16.67 21.58 36.71
N LEU A 247 -17.13 21.19 35.49
CA LEU A 247 -17.75 22.13 34.56
C LEU A 247 -19.00 22.77 35.15
N GLY A 248 -19.85 21.99 35.82
CA GLY A 248 -21.03 22.50 36.49
C GLY A 248 -20.70 23.48 37.61
N GLU A 249 -19.65 23.21 38.42
CA GLU A 249 -19.17 24.09 39.48
C GLU A 249 -18.65 25.42 38.89
N LEU A 250 -17.84 25.38 37.82
CA LEU A 250 -17.35 26.58 37.16
C LEU A 250 -18.46 27.42 36.50
N ILE A 251 -19.47 26.79 35.93
CA ILE A 251 -20.64 27.51 35.41
C ILE A 251 -21.38 28.26 36.52
N ASN A 252 -21.63 27.61 37.67
CA ASN A 252 -22.28 28.24 38.80
C ASN A 252 -21.46 29.42 39.36
N GLU A 253 -20.14 29.31 39.38
CA GLU A 253 -19.24 30.39 39.79
C GLU A 253 -19.33 31.60 38.85
N ILE A 254 -19.34 31.34 37.51
CA ILE A 254 -19.53 32.41 36.54
C ILE A 254 -20.89 33.06 36.67
N GLU A 255 -21.97 32.29 36.86
CA GLU A 255 -23.30 32.84 37.07
C GLU A 255 -23.38 33.69 38.32
N SER A 256 -22.69 33.32 39.40
CA SER A 256 -22.62 34.13 40.62
C SER A 256 -21.93 35.48 40.39
N LEU A 257 -20.79 35.46 39.63
CA LEU A 257 -20.06 36.68 39.29
C LEU A 257 -20.80 37.63 38.34
N LEU A 258 -21.70 37.09 37.52
CA LEU A 258 -22.51 37.89 36.60
C LEU A 258 -23.75 38.53 37.30
N ASN A 259 -24.13 38.04 38.47
CA ASN A 259 -25.26 38.54 39.25
C ASN A 259 -24.86 39.50 40.41
N GLU A 260 -23.54 39.73 40.57
CA GLU A 260 -22.97 40.82 41.40
C GLU A 260 -22.76 42.09 40.54
#